data_29a60afea9cad806fe3ed6cd2cca063e
#
_entry.id   29a60afea9cad806fe3ed6cd2cca063e
#
_cell.length_a   1.000
_cell.length_b   1.000
_cell.length_c   1.000
_cell.angle_alpha   90.00
_cell.angle_beta   90.00
_cell.angle_gamma   90.00
#
_symmetry.space_group_name_H-M   'P 1'
#
loop_
_entity.id
_entity.type
_entity.pdbx_description
1 polymer ?
#
loop_
_entity_poly.entity_id
_entity_poly.type
_entity_poly.pdbx_seq_one_letter_code
_entity_poly.pdbx_strand_id
1 'polypeptide(L)'
;MKQFLYILGLAIAFLLPKMSQAQEDPNLNVVDDIQFDLKSVTASGDTLVVDLFAISYDKNPREFRLNVFATALIDAQEESHMLTSVQIDRVIVQLSDRENYLNYLLQQDKPVNIKLKLTPMTEEIKNAKMVKIVFNALEEEGQFLDAFIDLEQEKEQ
;
A
#
# COMPACT_ATOMS: atom_id res chain seq x y z
N MET A 1 23.19 -25.19 -56.20
CA MET A 1 21.93 -25.25 -55.43
C MET A 1 22.09 -25.43 -53.89
N LYS A 2 23.30 -25.51 -53.36
CA LYS A 2 23.51 -25.66 -51.90
C LYS A 2 23.73 -24.32 -51.15
N GLN A 3 23.94 -23.23 -51.84
CA GLN A 3 24.23 -21.92 -51.21
C GLN A 3 22.98 -21.06 -50.96
N PHE A 4 21.82 -21.42 -51.53
CA PHE A 4 20.57 -20.66 -51.34
C PHE A 4 19.83 -21.02 -50.04
N LEU A 5 20.17 -22.16 -49.42
CA LEU A 5 19.51 -22.62 -48.18
C LEU A 5 20.01 -21.91 -46.91
N TYR A 6 21.21 -21.34 -46.95
CA TYR A 6 21.77 -20.66 -45.77
C TYR A 6 21.30 -19.21 -45.59
N ILE A 7 20.81 -18.58 -46.67
CA ILE A 7 20.33 -17.19 -46.59
C ILE A 7 18.89 -17.13 -46.03
N LEU A 8 18.09 -18.18 -46.19
CA LEU A 8 16.72 -18.23 -45.67
C LEU A 8 16.68 -18.49 -44.16
N GLY A 9 17.72 -19.10 -43.56
CA GLY A 9 17.79 -19.36 -42.11
C GLY A 9 18.15 -18.15 -41.27
N LEU A 10 18.81 -17.13 -41.86
CA LEU A 10 19.28 -15.94 -41.12
C LEU A 10 18.21 -14.83 -41.00
N ALA A 11 17.19 -14.87 -41.83
CA ALA A 11 16.14 -13.84 -41.86
C ALA A 11 15.03 -14.06 -40.83
N ILE A 12 14.92 -15.27 -40.23
CA ILE A 12 13.85 -15.60 -39.28
C ILE A 12 14.24 -15.22 -37.84
N ALA A 13 15.52 -15.00 -37.57
CA ALA A 13 16.00 -14.68 -36.22
C ALA A 13 15.70 -13.22 -35.75
N PHE A 14 15.22 -12.34 -36.63
CA PHE A 14 14.99 -10.90 -36.30
C PHE A 14 13.50 -10.55 -36.03
N LEU A 15 12.59 -11.52 -36.04
CA LEU A 15 11.17 -11.28 -35.82
C LEU A 15 10.65 -11.77 -34.45
N LEU A 16 11.54 -11.93 -33.48
CA LEU A 16 11.08 -12.10 -32.09
C LEU A 16 10.58 -10.73 -31.61
N PRO A 17 9.27 -10.61 -31.27
CA PRO A 17 8.80 -9.40 -30.61
C PRO A 17 9.61 -9.27 -29.31
N LYS A 18 10.30 -8.15 -29.15
CA LYS A 18 10.80 -7.76 -27.82
C LYS A 18 9.56 -7.65 -26.94
N MET A 19 9.29 -8.66 -26.14
CA MET A 19 8.41 -8.52 -24.99
C MET A 19 9.02 -7.39 -24.16
N SER A 20 8.44 -6.21 -24.26
CA SER A 20 8.66 -5.14 -23.30
C SER A 20 8.17 -5.72 -21.98
N GLN A 21 9.08 -6.22 -21.15
CA GLN A 21 8.79 -6.38 -19.75
C GLN A 21 8.53 -4.97 -19.25
N ALA A 22 7.26 -4.67 -18.96
CA ALA A 22 6.93 -3.55 -18.11
C ALA A 22 7.77 -3.75 -16.87
N GLN A 23 8.73 -2.87 -16.65
CA GLN A 23 9.54 -2.85 -15.44
C GLN A 23 8.54 -2.41 -14.37
N GLU A 24 8.00 -3.36 -13.61
CA GLU A 24 7.26 -3.04 -12.39
C GLU A 24 8.22 -2.26 -11.52
N ASP A 25 7.83 -1.04 -11.16
CA ASP A 25 8.60 -0.21 -10.23
C ASP A 25 8.58 -0.94 -8.88
N PRO A 26 9.75 -1.43 -8.38
CA PRO A 26 9.80 -2.20 -7.14
C PRO A 26 9.37 -1.41 -5.91
N ASN A 27 9.14 -0.11 -6.03
CA ASN A 27 8.71 0.78 -4.96
C ASN A 27 7.19 1.01 -4.92
N LEU A 28 6.42 0.44 -5.84
CA LEU A 28 4.96 0.57 -5.82
C LEU A 28 4.35 -0.46 -4.87
N ASN A 29 3.85 0.00 -3.73
CA ASN A 29 3.07 -0.82 -2.80
C ASN A 29 1.64 -0.99 -3.33
N VAL A 30 1.45 -1.84 -4.33
CA VAL A 30 0.13 -2.14 -4.91
C VAL A 30 -0.36 -3.48 -4.40
N VAL A 31 -1.52 -3.48 -3.76
CA VAL A 31 -2.21 -4.69 -3.30
C VAL A 31 -3.66 -4.61 -3.77
N ASP A 32 -4.11 -5.59 -4.54
CA ASP A 32 -5.50 -5.71 -5.01
C ASP A 32 -5.96 -4.41 -5.72
N ASP A 33 -5.16 -3.94 -6.70
CA ASP A 33 -5.37 -2.70 -7.47
C ASP A 33 -5.49 -1.41 -6.62
N ILE A 34 -5.01 -1.42 -5.37
CA ILE A 34 -4.84 -0.22 -4.56
C ILE A 34 -3.35 0.02 -4.32
N GLN A 35 -2.87 1.19 -4.72
CA GLN A 35 -1.54 1.69 -4.38
C GLN A 35 -1.59 2.44 -3.05
N PHE A 36 -0.58 2.18 -2.21
CA PHE A 36 -0.39 2.90 -0.94
C PHE A 36 0.94 3.64 -0.97
N ASP A 37 0.90 4.96 -0.88
CA ASP A 37 2.08 5.83 -0.88
C ASP A 37 2.27 6.48 0.48
N LEU A 38 3.49 6.39 1.02
CA LEU A 38 3.85 7.15 2.22
C LEU A 38 3.95 8.64 1.86
N LYS A 39 3.22 9.47 2.60
CA LYS A 39 3.27 10.91 2.46
C LYS A 39 4.19 11.54 3.49
N SER A 40 4.03 11.19 4.76
CA SER A 40 4.89 11.69 5.84
C SER A 40 4.77 10.87 7.12
N VAL A 41 5.84 10.90 7.91
CA VAL A 41 5.86 10.42 9.29
C VAL A 41 6.26 11.58 10.19
N THR A 42 5.40 11.97 11.13
CA THR A 42 5.63 13.12 12.00
C THR A 42 5.39 12.77 13.46
N ALA A 43 6.27 13.25 14.33
CA ALA A 43 6.08 13.19 15.76
C ALA A 43 5.58 14.56 16.26
N SER A 44 4.44 14.58 16.93
CA SER A 44 3.87 15.79 17.53
C SER A 44 3.52 15.55 18.99
N GLY A 45 4.35 16.09 19.88
CA GLY A 45 4.25 15.83 21.31
C GLY A 45 4.43 14.33 21.60
N ASP A 46 3.42 13.72 22.18
CA ASP A 46 3.38 12.30 22.55
C ASP A 46 2.62 11.43 21.50
N THR A 47 2.52 11.90 20.27
CA THR A 47 1.78 11.22 19.22
C THR A 47 2.63 11.05 17.96
N LEU A 48 2.71 9.82 17.46
CA LEU A 48 3.21 9.53 16.12
C LEU A 48 2.04 9.60 15.13
N VAL A 49 2.27 10.31 14.03
CA VAL A 49 1.30 10.46 12.94
C VAL A 49 1.94 9.97 11.66
N VAL A 50 1.29 9.02 11.00
CA VAL A 50 1.66 8.54 9.67
C VAL A 50 0.56 8.97 8.70
N ASP A 51 0.93 9.72 7.69
CA ASP A 51 0.06 10.13 6.58
C ASP A 51 0.40 9.30 5.34
N LEU A 52 -0.62 8.72 4.72
CA LEU A 52 -0.52 7.91 3.51
C LEU A 52 -1.54 8.39 2.47
N PHE A 53 -1.31 8.04 1.21
CA PHE A 53 -2.34 8.06 0.18
C PHE A 53 -2.73 6.64 -0.20
N ALA A 54 -4.03 6.41 -0.43
CA ALA A 54 -4.55 5.24 -1.12
C ALA A 54 -5.10 5.68 -2.49
N ILE A 55 -4.71 4.98 -3.55
CA ILE A 55 -5.12 5.26 -4.93
C ILE A 55 -5.65 3.95 -5.52
N SER A 56 -6.93 3.91 -5.88
CA SER A 56 -7.53 2.75 -6.54
C SER A 56 -7.38 2.86 -8.05
N TYR A 57 -6.98 1.76 -8.69
CA TYR A 57 -6.95 1.62 -10.16
C TYR A 57 -8.18 0.92 -10.71
N ASP A 58 -9.12 0.51 -9.86
CA ASP A 58 -10.39 -0.04 -10.30
C ASP A 58 -11.18 0.95 -11.14
N LYS A 59 -11.72 0.49 -12.26
CA LYS A 59 -12.54 1.32 -13.16
C LYS A 59 -13.85 1.79 -12.54
N ASN A 60 -14.37 0.99 -11.61
CA ASN A 60 -15.59 1.30 -10.87
C ASN A 60 -15.25 1.79 -9.46
N PRO A 61 -16.10 2.61 -8.84
CA PRO A 61 -15.95 2.94 -7.43
C PRO A 61 -15.91 1.67 -6.58
N ARG A 62 -14.90 1.59 -5.69
CA ARG A 62 -14.62 0.42 -4.88
C ARG A 62 -14.91 0.68 -3.41
N GLU A 63 -15.66 -0.22 -2.77
CA GLU A 63 -15.77 -0.23 -1.31
C GLU A 63 -14.45 -0.66 -0.69
N PHE A 64 -13.89 0.22 0.11
CA PHE A 64 -12.68 0.00 0.89
C PHE A 64 -13.06 -0.10 2.36
N ARG A 65 -12.94 -1.29 2.93
CA ARG A 65 -13.22 -1.57 4.34
C ARG A 65 -11.92 -1.85 5.07
N LEU A 66 -11.42 -0.85 5.77
CA LEU A 66 -10.20 -0.98 6.57
C LEU A 66 -10.55 -1.62 7.93
N ASN A 67 -9.78 -2.66 8.32
CA ASN A 67 -9.89 -3.27 9.64
C ASN A 67 -9.03 -2.47 10.64
N VAL A 68 -9.69 -1.70 11.50
CA VAL A 68 -9.04 -0.77 12.44
C VAL A 68 -8.15 -1.50 13.45
N PHE A 69 -8.61 -2.65 13.97
CA PHE A 69 -7.86 -3.40 14.99
C PHE A 69 -6.70 -4.23 14.43
N ALA A 70 -6.77 -4.62 13.16
CA ALA A 70 -5.72 -5.39 12.52
C ALA A 70 -4.66 -4.50 11.85
N THR A 71 -5.01 -3.23 11.55
CA THR A 71 -4.07 -2.23 11.04
C THR A 71 -3.17 -1.74 12.18
N ALA A 72 -1.85 -1.75 11.97
CA ALA A 72 -0.88 -1.51 13.03
C ALA A 72 0.41 -0.89 12.52
N LEU A 73 1.17 -0.25 13.41
CA LEU A 73 2.59 0.04 13.19
C LEU A 73 3.42 -1.19 13.60
N ILE A 74 4.48 -1.46 12.84
CA ILE A 74 5.44 -2.54 13.12
C ILE A 74 6.79 -1.90 13.40
N ASP A 75 7.38 -2.24 14.55
CA ASP A 75 8.66 -1.72 14.98
C ASP A 75 9.86 -2.53 14.43
N ALA A 76 11.06 -2.15 14.85
CA ALA A 76 12.30 -2.80 14.45
C ALA A 76 12.46 -4.23 14.99
N GLN A 77 11.67 -4.62 15.99
CA GLN A 77 11.63 -5.94 16.59
C GLN A 77 10.51 -6.81 16.00
N GLU A 78 9.82 -6.32 14.96
CA GLU A 78 8.64 -6.95 14.33
C GLU A 78 7.42 -7.04 15.26
N GLU A 79 7.38 -6.24 16.32
CA GLU A 79 6.21 -6.15 17.20
C GLU A 79 5.17 -5.19 16.62
N SER A 80 3.89 -5.57 16.76
CA SER A 80 2.77 -4.78 16.26
C SER A 80 2.19 -3.87 17.33
N HIS A 81 2.09 -2.57 17.03
CA HIS A 81 1.52 -1.57 17.90
C HIS A 81 0.18 -1.08 17.37
N MET A 82 -0.88 -1.23 18.17
CA MET A 82 -2.23 -0.82 17.81
C MET A 82 -2.33 0.70 17.71
N LEU A 83 -3.05 1.16 16.72
CA LEU A 83 -3.29 2.59 16.49
C LEU A 83 -4.31 3.15 17.50
N THR A 84 -4.16 4.41 17.88
CA THR A 84 -5.14 5.12 18.70
C THR A 84 -6.32 5.60 17.86
N SER A 85 -6.06 6.00 16.61
CA SER A 85 -7.10 6.38 15.65
C SER A 85 -6.67 6.16 14.21
N VAL A 86 -7.66 5.92 13.36
CA VAL A 86 -7.54 5.85 11.90
C VAL A 86 -8.48 6.85 11.29
N GLN A 87 -8.02 7.62 10.32
CA GLN A 87 -8.82 8.57 9.57
C GLN A 87 -8.66 8.31 8.09
N ILE A 88 -9.76 8.28 7.34
CA ILE A 88 -9.76 8.28 5.88
C ILE A 88 -10.54 9.52 5.43
N ASP A 89 -9.87 10.46 4.77
CA ASP A 89 -10.39 11.78 4.43
C ASP A 89 -11.00 12.49 5.66
N ARG A 90 -12.33 12.56 5.76
CA ARG A 90 -13.04 13.21 6.88
C ARG A 90 -13.61 12.22 7.90
N VAL A 91 -13.55 10.92 7.61
CA VAL A 91 -14.10 9.90 8.51
C VAL A 91 -13.01 9.46 9.47
N ILE A 92 -13.27 9.58 10.77
CA ILE A 92 -12.34 9.21 11.84
C ILE A 92 -12.98 8.12 12.68
N VAL A 93 -12.20 7.08 12.98
CA VAL A 93 -12.54 6.05 13.97
C VAL A 93 -11.44 6.05 15.02
N GLN A 94 -11.84 6.18 16.29
CA GLN A 94 -10.93 6.01 17.42
C GLN A 94 -11.02 4.56 17.92
N LEU A 95 -9.91 4.03 18.43
CA LEU A 95 -9.90 2.68 19.00
C LEU A 95 -10.93 2.53 20.14
N SER A 96 -11.16 3.62 20.90
CA SER A 96 -12.16 3.68 21.98
C SER A 96 -13.61 3.50 21.50
N ASP A 97 -13.90 3.78 20.22
CA ASP A 97 -15.25 3.72 19.66
C ASP A 97 -15.73 2.28 19.48
N ARG A 98 -14.80 1.31 19.56
CA ARG A 98 -15.02 -0.12 19.36
C ARG A 98 -15.60 -0.47 17.98
N GLU A 99 -15.36 0.41 17.00
CA GLU A 99 -15.67 0.16 15.60
C GLU A 99 -14.58 -0.67 14.96
N ASN A 100 -14.92 -1.86 14.47
CA ASN A 100 -13.96 -2.77 13.88
C ASN A 100 -13.49 -2.31 12.50
N TYR A 101 -14.34 -1.56 11.80
CA TYR A 101 -14.12 -1.22 10.39
C TYR A 101 -14.37 0.25 10.13
N LEU A 102 -13.51 0.84 9.29
CA LEU A 102 -13.76 2.13 8.66
C LEU A 102 -14.06 1.87 7.18
N ASN A 103 -15.26 2.25 6.73
CA ASN A 103 -15.71 2.05 5.36
C ASN A 103 -15.56 3.36 4.58
N TYR A 104 -15.02 3.27 3.36
CA TYR A 104 -14.85 4.39 2.44
C TYR A 104 -15.06 3.94 0.99
N LEU A 105 -15.51 4.83 0.10
CA LEU A 105 -15.68 4.55 -1.31
C LEU A 105 -14.53 5.19 -2.10
N LEU A 106 -13.58 4.38 -2.55
CA LEU A 106 -12.50 4.82 -3.41
C LEU A 106 -13.00 5.02 -4.84
N GLN A 107 -12.51 6.05 -5.51
CA GLN A 107 -12.77 6.31 -6.93
C GLN A 107 -11.48 6.14 -7.73
N GLN A 108 -11.61 5.70 -8.98
CA GLN A 108 -10.47 5.47 -9.85
C GLN A 108 -9.54 6.69 -9.92
N ASP A 109 -8.25 6.45 -9.78
CA ASP A 109 -7.15 7.42 -9.93
C ASP A 109 -7.27 8.66 -9.00
N LYS A 110 -8.12 8.59 -7.97
CA LYS A 110 -8.24 9.67 -6.99
C LYS A 110 -7.51 9.30 -5.70
N PRO A 111 -6.42 10.00 -5.35
CA PRO A 111 -5.74 9.79 -4.09
C PRO A 111 -6.63 10.21 -2.92
N VAL A 112 -6.73 9.32 -1.93
CA VAL A 112 -7.45 9.53 -0.68
C VAL A 112 -6.45 9.50 0.47
N ASN A 113 -6.49 10.50 1.35
CA ASN A 113 -5.59 10.55 2.50
C ASN A 113 -6.03 9.58 3.59
N ILE A 114 -5.09 8.75 4.05
CA ILE A 114 -5.21 7.91 5.24
C ILE A 114 -4.26 8.46 6.29
N LYS A 115 -4.77 8.78 7.46
CA LYS A 115 -3.99 9.26 8.60
C LYS A 115 -4.11 8.28 9.76
N LEU A 116 -2.96 7.80 10.21
CA LEU A 116 -2.84 6.86 11.31
C LEU A 116 -2.20 7.57 12.49
N LYS A 117 -2.77 7.43 13.69
CA LYS A 117 -2.21 8.02 14.90
C LYS A 117 -1.98 6.96 15.97
N LEU A 118 -0.89 7.12 16.69
CA LEU A 118 -0.54 6.30 17.82
C LEU A 118 -0.08 7.17 19.00
N THR A 119 -0.73 6.99 20.14
CA THR A 119 -0.45 7.70 21.40
C THR A 119 -0.61 6.70 22.55
N PRO A 120 0.26 6.68 23.56
CA PRO A 120 1.50 7.45 23.71
C PRO A 120 2.61 6.93 22.78
N MET A 121 3.50 7.83 22.35
CA MET A 121 4.65 7.48 21.54
C MET A 121 5.81 7.02 22.44
N THR A 122 6.09 5.71 22.43
CA THR A 122 7.27 5.13 23.09
C THR A 122 8.52 5.16 22.20
N GLU A 123 9.68 4.79 22.72
CA GLU A 123 10.92 4.71 21.91
C GLU A 123 10.83 3.63 20.83
N GLU A 124 10.14 2.52 21.10
CA GLU A 124 9.88 1.46 20.12
C GLU A 124 9.05 2.00 18.94
N ILE A 125 8.01 2.78 19.25
CA ILE A 125 7.10 3.37 18.25
C ILE A 125 7.80 4.43 17.40
N LYS A 126 8.73 5.22 17.98
CA LYS A 126 9.56 6.17 17.22
C LYS A 126 10.43 5.49 16.17
N ASN A 127 10.78 4.24 16.42
CA ASN A 127 11.58 3.39 15.54
C ASN A 127 10.72 2.43 14.72
N ALA A 128 9.42 2.73 14.57
CA ALA A 128 8.56 1.97 13.68
C ALA A 128 9.11 1.98 12.26
N LYS A 129 9.14 0.80 11.62
CA LYS A 129 9.71 0.61 10.28
C LYS A 129 8.65 0.49 9.21
N MET A 130 7.51 -0.08 9.56
CA MET A 130 6.44 -0.36 8.60
C MET A 130 5.07 -0.04 9.17
N VAL A 131 4.15 0.25 8.26
CA VAL A 131 2.72 0.20 8.53
C VAL A 131 2.15 -1.05 7.88
N LYS A 132 1.36 -1.81 8.62
CA LYS A 132 0.49 -2.85 8.10
C LYS A 132 -0.92 -2.29 7.99
N ILE A 133 -1.46 -2.19 6.78
CA ILE A 133 -2.86 -1.84 6.51
C ILE A 133 -3.60 -3.12 6.17
N VAL A 134 -4.71 -3.38 6.86
CA VAL A 134 -5.56 -4.55 6.64
C VAL A 134 -6.91 -4.11 6.10
N PHE A 135 -7.29 -4.62 4.93
CA PHE A 135 -8.52 -4.22 4.25
C PHE A 135 -9.17 -5.39 3.51
N ASN A 136 -10.46 -5.26 3.15
CA ASN A 136 -11.19 -6.31 2.45
C ASN A 136 -10.68 -6.52 1.02
N ALA A 137 -10.60 -7.78 0.59
CA ALA A 137 -10.43 -8.13 -0.82
C ALA A 137 -11.65 -7.69 -1.65
N LEU A 138 -11.42 -7.34 -2.93
CA LEU A 138 -12.51 -6.94 -3.83
C LEU A 138 -13.34 -8.15 -4.27
N GLU A 139 -12.68 -9.22 -4.70
CA GLU A 139 -13.33 -10.37 -5.35
C GLU A 139 -13.79 -11.45 -4.38
N GLU A 140 -13.21 -11.51 -3.16
CA GLU A 140 -13.48 -12.57 -2.19
C GLU A 140 -14.16 -12.01 -0.94
N GLU A 141 -15.49 -12.20 -0.83
CA GLU A 141 -16.26 -11.74 0.31
C GLU A 141 -15.76 -12.35 1.62
N GLY A 142 -15.48 -11.50 2.61
CA GLY A 142 -15.00 -11.91 3.93
C GLY A 142 -13.48 -12.12 4.03
N GLN A 143 -12.73 -12.06 2.94
CA GLN A 143 -11.28 -12.10 2.95
C GLN A 143 -10.69 -10.71 3.21
N PHE A 144 -9.61 -10.68 3.99
CA PHE A 144 -8.81 -9.48 4.24
C PHE A 144 -7.40 -9.68 3.68
N LEU A 145 -6.83 -8.59 3.18
CA LEU A 145 -5.48 -8.51 2.62
C LEU A 145 -4.63 -7.58 3.48
N ASP A 146 -3.35 -7.84 3.51
CA ASP A 146 -2.36 -7.03 4.22
C ASP A 146 -1.50 -6.27 3.20
N ALA A 147 -1.44 -4.95 3.34
CA ALA A 147 -0.45 -4.10 2.67
C ALA A 147 0.59 -3.64 3.68
N PHE A 148 1.87 -3.80 3.34
CA PHE A 148 2.99 -3.37 4.18
C PHE A 148 3.68 -2.19 3.52
N ILE A 149 3.74 -1.05 4.20
CA ILE A 149 4.34 0.19 3.71
C ILE A 149 5.56 0.52 4.57
N ASP A 150 6.71 0.63 3.93
CA ASP A 150 7.96 1.01 4.58
C ASP A 150 7.94 2.49 4.95
N LEU A 151 8.29 2.81 6.20
CA LEU A 151 8.35 4.18 6.73
C LEU A 151 9.73 4.84 6.54
N GLU A 152 10.74 4.10 6.10
CA GLU A 152 12.11 4.62 5.90
C GLU A 152 12.32 5.26 4.52
N GLN A 153 11.36 5.16 3.58
CA GLN A 153 11.52 5.65 2.20
C GLN A 153 11.66 7.18 2.06
N GLU A 154 11.45 7.96 3.11
CA GLU A 154 11.55 9.43 3.06
C GLU A 154 12.99 9.99 3.21
N LYS A 155 14.03 9.17 3.35
CA LYS A 155 15.40 9.66 3.65
C LYS A 155 16.30 9.83 2.43
N GLU A 156 15.82 9.55 1.21
CA GLU A 156 16.61 9.69 -0.03
C GLU A 156 16.06 10.79 -0.96
N GLN A 157 15.92 12.00 -0.47
CA GLN A 157 15.81 13.19 -1.32
C GLN A 157 16.78 14.28 -0.88
#